data_205c207fce0dd53c694999a0a1ed3e0a
#
_entry.id   205c207fce0dd53c694999a0a1ed3e0a
#
_cell.length_a   1.000
_cell.length_b   1.000
_cell.length_c   1.000
_cell.angle_alpha   90.00
_cell.angle_beta   90.00
_cell.angle_gamma   90.00
#
_symmetry.space_group_name_H-M   'P 1'
#
loop_
_entity.id
_entity.type
_entity.pdbx_description
1 polymer ?
#
loop_
_entity_poly.entity_id
_entity_poly.type
_entity_poly.pdbx_seq_one_letter_code
_entity_poly.pdbx_strand_id
1 'polypeptide(L)'
;MNGTEFARISGKYSTAFIGTYERTGQNIAGAYSTFKIRIYGYYGGGTKTSSSYGTVWISGTQYSIGGYTLTPGYKLLASKDITVSHNGDGSFPYTTVAFAINSYHANGETSGAISAPTIPRQANVTGYNDFNDEQNPTITYNNPGGFRINARLEFAGTNIKRDNISNTGSYTFNLTDAERKLLRQKCTGSSMTVRGVIATCIGGTTENYWSYWDRTMTIVNGNPTFDNFNFADSNTKTVALTGNNTSIVKGYSNVKVTIPKSMKATAKKESSLSKYRVSIGTAIPVDITYSSDKDVNGTVNNADSSTINVYAIDSRNNSKLVSKQATNFISYSDVEK
;
A
#
# COMPACT_ATOMS: atom_id res chain seq x y z
N MET A 1 -33.16 37.97 13.04
CA MET A 1 -32.62 37.38 11.79
C MET A 1 -31.56 36.36 12.18
N ASN A 2 -31.66 35.15 11.63
CA ASN A 2 -30.72 34.06 11.91
C ASN A 2 -29.80 33.84 10.72
N GLY A 3 -28.53 33.54 10.96
CA GLY A 3 -27.51 33.30 9.95
C GLY A 3 -26.72 34.52 9.56
N THR A 4 -25.71 34.32 8.68
CA THR A 4 -24.84 35.34 8.14
C THR A 4 -25.44 35.92 6.85
N GLU A 5 -25.53 37.23 6.72
CA GLU A 5 -26.00 37.90 5.49
C GLU A 5 -25.01 37.65 4.33
N PHE A 6 -25.53 37.22 3.18
CA PHE A 6 -24.75 37.08 1.96
C PHE A 6 -25.13 38.07 0.85
N ALA A 7 -26.37 38.56 0.85
CA ALA A 7 -26.85 39.50 -0.17
C ALA A 7 -28.07 40.27 0.30
N ARG A 8 -28.34 41.44 -0.33
CA ARG A 8 -29.46 42.31 0.00
C ARG A 8 -30.05 42.99 -1.25
N ILE A 9 -31.36 43.08 -1.29
CA ILE A 9 -32.11 43.91 -2.25
C ILE A 9 -32.81 45.02 -1.48
N SER A 10 -32.55 46.31 -1.84
CA SER A 10 -33.27 47.43 -1.26
C SER A 10 -34.67 47.56 -1.90
N GLY A 11 -35.65 47.78 -1.10
CA GLY A 11 -37.03 47.93 -1.50
C GLY A 11 -37.55 49.36 -1.30
N LYS A 12 -38.84 49.57 -1.61
CA LYS A 12 -39.56 50.80 -1.39
C LYS A 12 -39.91 50.95 0.10
N TYR A 13 -40.16 52.21 0.55
CA TYR A 13 -40.70 52.49 1.87
C TYR A 13 -39.86 51.95 3.05
N SER A 14 -38.56 52.16 3.00
CA SER A 14 -37.62 51.67 4.00
C SER A 14 -37.63 50.14 4.21
N THR A 15 -37.94 49.40 3.16
CA THR A 15 -37.88 47.92 3.16
C THR A 15 -36.57 47.43 2.57
N ALA A 16 -36.15 46.22 2.96
CA ALA A 16 -35.08 45.48 2.34
C ALA A 16 -35.41 43.97 2.37
N PHE A 17 -34.86 43.23 1.41
CA PHE A 17 -34.92 41.76 1.38
C PHE A 17 -33.49 41.23 1.53
N ILE A 18 -33.30 40.36 2.53
CA ILE A 18 -31.97 39.97 3.03
C ILE A 18 -31.84 38.47 2.94
N GLY A 19 -30.86 38.00 2.16
CA GLY A 19 -30.47 36.62 2.12
C GLY A 19 -29.43 36.30 3.20
N THR A 20 -29.72 35.28 4.00
CA THR A 20 -28.78 34.76 5.00
C THR A 20 -28.54 33.27 4.81
N TYR A 21 -27.38 32.83 5.27
CA TYR A 21 -27.04 31.42 5.33
C TYR A 21 -26.61 31.01 6.74
N GLU A 22 -26.88 29.75 7.08
CA GLU A 22 -26.41 29.10 8.30
C GLU A 22 -25.97 27.69 7.96
N ARG A 23 -24.74 27.30 8.35
CA ARG A 23 -24.32 25.90 8.20
C ARG A 23 -25.06 25.06 9.23
N THR A 24 -25.85 24.09 8.78
CA THR A 24 -26.65 23.20 9.61
C THR A 24 -25.96 21.86 9.88
N GLY A 25 -24.97 21.47 9.05
CA GLY A 25 -24.23 20.22 9.21
C GLY A 25 -22.97 20.18 8.39
N GLN A 26 -22.14 19.18 8.71
CA GLN A 26 -20.93 18.86 7.98
C GLN A 26 -20.74 17.33 7.99
N ASN A 27 -20.56 16.72 6.83
CA ASN A 27 -20.24 15.31 6.69
C ASN A 27 -18.78 15.16 6.26
N ILE A 28 -17.92 14.76 7.21
CA ILE A 28 -16.47 14.63 6.97
C ILE A 28 -16.22 13.47 5.99
N ALA A 29 -16.91 12.34 6.16
CA ALA A 29 -16.76 11.17 5.31
C ALA A 29 -17.23 11.44 3.87
N GLY A 30 -18.39 12.05 3.70
CA GLY A 30 -18.95 12.39 2.39
C GLY A 30 -18.38 13.66 1.78
N ALA A 31 -17.51 14.38 2.50
CA ALA A 31 -16.88 15.64 2.07
C ALA A 31 -17.91 16.70 1.61
N TYR A 32 -18.94 16.94 2.39
CA TYR A 32 -19.93 18.01 2.10
C TYR A 32 -20.39 18.74 3.36
N SER A 33 -20.89 19.97 3.15
CA SER A 33 -21.57 20.77 4.17
C SER A 33 -23.01 21.05 3.76
N THR A 34 -23.91 21.11 4.75
CA THR A 34 -25.32 21.46 4.55
C THR A 34 -25.59 22.86 5.11
N PHE A 35 -26.43 23.60 4.42
CA PHE A 35 -26.77 24.98 4.79
C PHE A 35 -28.28 25.17 4.72
N LYS A 36 -28.77 26.00 5.61
CA LYS A 36 -30.10 26.59 5.52
C LYS A 36 -29.98 28.02 4.99
N ILE A 37 -30.54 28.26 3.83
CA ILE A 37 -30.67 29.59 3.23
C ILE A 37 -32.02 30.18 3.65
N ARG A 38 -32.04 31.42 4.10
CA ARG A 38 -33.26 32.10 4.50
C ARG A 38 -33.32 33.48 3.84
N ILE A 39 -34.53 33.87 3.38
CA ILE A 39 -34.81 35.20 2.89
C ILE A 39 -35.73 35.89 3.88
N TYR A 40 -35.28 37.03 4.39
CA TYR A 40 -36.01 37.88 5.30
C TYR A 40 -36.46 39.16 4.58
N GLY A 41 -37.71 39.57 4.84
CA GLY A 41 -38.15 40.94 4.62
C GLY A 41 -37.81 41.76 5.86
N TYR A 42 -37.18 42.91 5.66
CA TYR A 42 -36.89 43.90 6.70
C TYR A 42 -37.67 45.14 6.48
N TYR A 43 -38.18 45.76 7.54
CA TYR A 43 -38.84 47.06 7.52
C TYR A 43 -38.29 47.93 8.65
N GLY A 44 -37.74 49.11 8.29
CA GLY A 44 -37.17 50.09 9.22
C GLY A 44 -38.09 51.25 9.60
N GLY A 45 -39.36 51.21 9.17
CA GLY A 45 -40.36 52.25 9.51
C GLY A 45 -40.97 52.07 10.90
N GLY A 46 -41.65 53.09 11.38
CA GLY A 46 -42.29 53.12 12.69
C GLY A 46 -43.61 52.35 12.82
N THR A 47 -44.27 52.03 11.73
CA THR A 47 -45.54 51.29 11.66
C THR A 47 -45.44 50.18 10.62
N LYS A 48 -46.47 49.29 10.60
CA LYS A 48 -46.52 48.22 9.56
C LYS A 48 -46.65 48.83 8.18
N THR A 49 -46.02 48.19 7.20
CA THR A 49 -46.22 48.50 5.78
C THR A 49 -47.47 47.82 5.23
N SER A 50 -47.91 48.13 4.01
CA SER A 50 -49.06 47.53 3.34
C SER A 50 -48.86 46.01 3.18
N SER A 51 -49.96 45.27 3.24
CA SER A 51 -49.99 43.85 2.87
C SER A 51 -49.56 43.71 1.38
N SER A 52 -48.80 42.69 1.09
CA SER A 52 -48.29 42.43 -0.24
C SER A 52 -48.32 40.94 -0.55
N TYR A 53 -48.37 40.61 -1.83
CA TYR A 53 -48.21 39.27 -2.36
C TYR A 53 -46.96 39.27 -3.23
N GLY A 54 -46.33 38.13 -3.35
CA GLY A 54 -45.17 38.03 -4.22
C GLY A 54 -44.53 36.65 -4.26
N THR A 55 -43.41 36.61 -4.92
CA THR A 55 -42.61 35.38 -5.02
C THR A 55 -41.16 35.67 -4.64
N VAL A 56 -40.52 34.68 -4.06
CA VAL A 56 -39.08 34.65 -3.80
C VAL A 56 -38.51 33.45 -4.54
N TRP A 57 -37.41 33.59 -5.21
CA TRP A 57 -36.61 32.49 -5.74
C TRP A 57 -35.32 32.35 -4.96
N ILE A 58 -34.95 31.11 -4.61
CA ILE A 58 -33.68 30.78 -3.97
C ILE A 58 -32.97 29.75 -4.84
N SER A 59 -31.89 30.12 -5.50
CA SER A 59 -31.17 29.26 -6.43
C SER A 59 -32.12 28.54 -7.40
N GLY A 60 -32.95 29.26 -8.10
CA GLY A 60 -33.90 28.76 -9.09
C GLY A 60 -35.19 28.11 -8.56
N THR A 61 -35.33 27.88 -7.25
CA THR A 61 -36.57 27.36 -6.66
C THR A 61 -37.48 28.49 -6.24
N GLN A 62 -38.72 28.47 -6.74
CA GLN A 62 -39.77 29.46 -6.47
C GLN A 62 -40.52 29.16 -5.17
N TYR A 63 -40.74 30.19 -4.38
CA TYR A 63 -41.58 30.20 -3.19
C TYR A 63 -42.64 31.28 -3.31
N SER A 64 -43.90 30.93 -3.16
CA SER A 64 -45.00 31.91 -3.06
C SER A 64 -44.96 32.52 -1.64
N ILE A 65 -44.87 33.84 -1.55
CA ILE A 65 -45.07 34.59 -0.31
C ILE A 65 -46.45 35.22 -0.36
N GLY A 66 -47.49 34.44 -0.06
CA GLY A 66 -48.85 34.93 -0.01
C GLY A 66 -49.05 35.96 1.09
N GLY A 67 -49.95 36.87 0.89
CA GLY A 67 -50.45 37.90 1.79
C GLY A 67 -49.54 38.33 2.96
N TYR A 68 -48.35 38.84 2.71
CA TYR A 68 -47.41 39.24 3.81
C TYR A 68 -47.51 40.75 4.08
N THR A 69 -47.38 41.08 5.37
CA THR A 69 -47.22 42.44 5.84
C THR A 69 -45.90 42.53 6.62
N LEU A 70 -45.11 43.51 6.29
CA LEU A 70 -43.89 43.79 7.07
C LEU A 70 -44.22 44.74 8.22
N THR A 71 -43.82 44.35 9.40
CA THR A 71 -43.81 45.16 10.62
C THR A 71 -42.37 45.57 10.90
N PRO A 72 -42.08 46.60 11.72
CA PRO A 72 -40.73 46.92 12.09
C PRO A 72 -39.91 45.70 12.52
N GLY A 73 -38.72 45.55 11.94
CA GLY A 73 -37.84 44.38 12.18
C GLY A 73 -37.81 43.39 11.01
N TYR A 74 -37.48 42.13 11.32
CA TYR A 74 -37.28 41.07 10.35
C TYR A 74 -38.42 40.07 10.33
N LYS A 75 -38.87 39.68 9.14
CA LYS A 75 -39.86 38.61 8.93
C LYS A 75 -39.29 37.58 7.96
N LEU A 76 -39.26 36.30 8.37
CA LEU A 76 -38.90 35.19 7.46
C LEU A 76 -39.95 35.01 6.37
N LEU A 77 -39.53 35.02 5.11
CA LEU A 77 -40.39 34.89 3.94
C LEU A 77 -40.24 33.51 3.28
N ALA A 78 -39.02 33.02 3.14
CA ALA A 78 -38.74 31.72 2.54
C ALA A 78 -37.47 31.09 3.12
N SER A 79 -37.34 29.76 3.03
CA SER A 79 -36.11 29.07 3.36
C SER A 79 -35.91 27.85 2.44
N LYS A 80 -34.64 27.51 2.18
CA LYS A 80 -34.21 26.33 1.40
C LYS A 80 -33.00 25.71 2.04
N ASP A 81 -32.97 24.37 2.12
CA ASP A 81 -31.79 23.63 2.47
C ASP A 81 -30.99 23.31 1.21
N ILE A 82 -29.66 23.50 1.25
CA ILE A 82 -28.74 23.18 0.18
C ILE A 82 -27.58 22.36 0.71
N THR A 83 -26.97 21.54 -0.15
CA THR A 83 -25.76 20.78 0.13
C THR A 83 -24.67 21.20 -0.83
N VAL A 84 -23.45 21.45 -0.33
CA VAL A 84 -22.30 21.85 -1.12
C VAL A 84 -21.16 20.88 -0.83
N SER A 85 -20.67 20.21 -1.89
CA SER A 85 -19.49 19.34 -1.80
C SER A 85 -18.22 20.16 -1.66
N HIS A 86 -17.28 19.69 -0.82
CA HIS A 86 -15.96 20.27 -0.70
C HIS A 86 -15.02 19.79 -1.81
N ASN A 87 -13.94 20.55 -2.07
CA ASN A 87 -12.88 20.19 -3.00
C ASN A 87 -12.12 18.93 -2.51
N GLY A 88 -11.31 18.37 -3.41
CA GLY A 88 -10.50 17.18 -3.11
C GLY A 88 -9.53 17.35 -1.94
N ASP A 89 -9.08 18.55 -1.62
CA ASP A 89 -8.22 18.90 -0.48
C ASP A 89 -9.00 19.19 0.81
N GLY A 90 -10.34 19.15 0.76
CA GLY A 90 -11.25 19.45 1.87
C GLY A 90 -11.63 20.94 1.97
N SER A 91 -11.05 21.82 1.18
CA SER A 91 -11.42 23.23 1.17
C SER A 91 -12.85 23.42 0.65
N PHE A 92 -13.53 24.45 1.16
CA PHE A 92 -14.85 24.81 0.66
C PHE A 92 -14.72 25.52 -0.70
N PRO A 93 -15.43 25.07 -1.76
CA PRO A 93 -15.34 25.73 -3.05
C PRO A 93 -15.97 27.11 -2.99
N TYR A 94 -15.49 28.03 -3.85
CA TYR A 94 -16.19 29.31 -4.03
C TYR A 94 -17.62 29.04 -4.51
N THR A 95 -18.60 29.37 -3.65
CA THR A 95 -20.01 29.05 -3.88
C THR A 95 -20.84 30.29 -3.69
N THR A 96 -21.66 30.66 -4.70
CA THR A 96 -22.60 31.77 -4.63
C THR A 96 -24.03 31.23 -4.54
N VAL A 97 -24.86 31.94 -3.78
CA VAL A 97 -26.29 31.73 -3.69
C VAL A 97 -27.01 32.96 -4.23
N ALA A 98 -27.89 32.75 -5.20
CA ALA A 98 -28.72 33.81 -5.73
C ALA A 98 -30.13 33.77 -5.10
N PHE A 99 -30.71 34.90 -4.88
CA PHE A 99 -32.14 35.02 -4.65
C PHE A 99 -32.72 36.21 -5.43
N ALA A 100 -34.00 36.06 -5.79
CA ALA A 100 -34.78 37.13 -6.44
C ALA A 100 -36.09 37.31 -5.67
N ILE A 101 -36.61 38.54 -5.76
CA ILE A 101 -37.92 38.93 -5.22
C ILE A 101 -38.75 39.60 -6.31
N ASN A 102 -40.03 39.23 -6.39
CA ASN A 102 -40.98 39.96 -7.18
C ASN A 102 -42.21 40.22 -6.31
N SER A 103 -42.33 41.46 -5.84
CA SER A 103 -43.42 41.88 -4.96
C SER A 103 -43.68 43.38 -5.09
N TYR A 104 -44.73 43.88 -4.47
CA TYR A 104 -45.06 45.32 -4.40
C TYR A 104 -43.88 46.14 -3.81
N HIS A 105 -43.16 45.60 -2.82
CA HIS A 105 -42.11 46.33 -2.12
C HIS A 105 -40.76 46.32 -2.87
N ALA A 106 -40.46 45.30 -3.65
CA ALA A 106 -39.26 45.19 -4.44
C ALA A 106 -39.40 44.22 -5.63
N ASN A 107 -38.63 44.50 -6.68
CA ASN A 107 -38.41 43.56 -7.78
C ASN A 107 -36.93 43.61 -8.16
N GLY A 108 -36.28 42.47 -8.11
CA GLY A 108 -34.85 42.34 -8.44
C GLY A 108 -34.26 41.00 -8.04
N GLU A 109 -33.00 40.84 -8.44
CA GLU A 109 -32.18 39.67 -8.15
C GLU A 109 -30.82 40.10 -7.58
N THR A 110 -30.26 39.29 -6.73
CA THR A 110 -28.92 39.47 -6.18
C THR A 110 -28.32 38.11 -5.82
N SER A 111 -27.00 38.09 -5.66
CA SER A 111 -26.27 36.90 -5.20
C SER A 111 -25.13 37.29 -4.27
N GLY A 112 -24.67 36.35 -3.49
CA GLY A 112 -23.51 36.51 -2.64
C GLY A 112 -22.85 35.20 -2.31
N ALA A 113 -21.61 35.26 -1.87
CA ALA A 113 -20.84 34.09 -1.50
C ALA A 113 -21.24 33.53 -0.12
N ILE A 114 -21.25 32.24 0.00
CA ILE A 114 -21.35 31.52 1.27
C ILE A 114 -20.03 30.81 1.56
N SER A 115 -19.77 30.47 2.82
CA SER A 115 -18.52 29.83 3.23
C SER A 115 -18.73 28.76 4.30
N ALA A 116 -17.80 27.81 4.36
CA ALA A 116 -17.66 26.86 5.45
C ALA A 116 -16.18 26.60 5.75
N PRO A 117 -15.83 26.15 6.97
CA PRO A 117 -14.51 25.69 7.30
C PRO A 117 -14.09 24.50 6.43
N THR A 118 -12.77 24.35 6.22
CA THR A 118 -12.19 23.19 5.57
C THR A 118 -12.57 21.91 6.31
N ILE A 119 -12.90 20.86 5.57
CA ILE A 119 -13.16 19.52 6.11
C ILE A 119 -11.83 18.76 6.19
N PRO A 120 -11.49 18.18 7.35
CA PRO A 120 -10.31 17.31 7.43
C PRO A 120 -10.42 16.13 6.45
N ARG A 121 -9.28 15.76 5.81
CA ARG A 121 -9.21 14.62 4.88
C ARG A 121 -8.72 13.38 5.61
N GLN A 122 -9.07 12.21 5.07
CA GLN A 122 -8.54 10.91 5.52
C GLN A 122 -7.02 10.85 5.40
N ALA A 123 -6.37 9.97 6.16
CA ALA A 123 -4.95 9.73 6.05
C ALA A 123 -4.61 9.02 4.73
N ASN A 124 -3.48 9.42 4.11
CA ASN A 124 -2.99 8.83 2.87
C ASN A 124 -1.52 8.48 2.99
N VAL A 125 -1.12 7.33 2.45
CA VAL A 125 0.28 6.96 2.30
C VAL A 125 0.94 7.92 1.30
N THR A 126 2.09 8.47 1.69
CA THR A 126 2.91 9.38 0.85
C THR A 126 4.29 8.80 0.55
N GLY A 127 4.70 7.73 1.24
CA GLY A 127 5.95 7.03 1.00
C GLY A 127 5.99 5.65 1.66
N TYR A 128 6.57 4.70 0.95
CA TYR A 128 6.88 3.36 1.42
C TYR A 128 7.91 2.78 0.46
N ASN A 129 9.05 2.29 0.96
CA ASN A 129 10.15 1.83 0.13
C ASN A 129 10.27 0.31 0.14
N ASP A 130 10.96 -0.23 -0.87
CA ASP A 130 11.43 -1.61 -0.85
C ASP A 130 12.36 -1.83 0.35
N PHE A 131 12.36 -3.04 0.89
CA PHE A 131 13.14 -3.39 2.08
C PHE A 131 13.57 -4.86 2.02
N ASN A 132 14.48 -5.27 2.89
CA ASN A 132 14.86 -6.67 3.04
C ASN A 132 14.37 -7.24 4.38
N ASP A 133 14.41 -8.57 4.51
CA ASP A 133 13.91 -9.31 5.68
C ASP A 133 14.61 -8.98 7.02
N GLU A 134 15.74 -8.26 6.98
CA GLU A 134 16.49 -7.81 8.16
C GLU A 134 16.19 -6.35 8.54
N GLN A 135 15.54 -5.59 7.65
CA GLN A 135 15.21 -4.19 7.87
C GLN A 135 13.85 -4.00 8.56
N ASN A 136 13.66 -2.83 9.12
CA ASN A 136 12.39 -2.35 9.65
C ASN A 136 11.75 -1.40 8.63
N PRO A 137 10.67 -1.80 7.94
CA PRO A 137 10.05 -0.95 6.94
C PRO A 137 9.35 0.25 7.58
N THR A 138 9.39 1.40 6.89
CA THR A 138 8.74 2.64 7.31
C THR A 138 7.71 3.05 6.28
N ILE A 139 6.50 3.39 6.75
CA ILE A 139 5.44 4.01 5.95
C ILE A 139 5.39 5.49 6.34
N THR A 140 5.52 6.38 5.35
CA THR A 140 5.23 7.80 5.52
C THR A 140 3.80 8.09 5.06
N TYR A 141 3.12 9.03 5.71
CA TYR A 141 1.72 9.33 5.45
C TYR A 141 1.39 10.78 5.82
N ASN A 142 0.32 11.29 5.23
CA ASN A 142 -0.31 12.55 5.61
C ASN A 142 -1.66 12.27 6.27
N ASN A 143 -1.91 12.83 7.46
CA ASN A 143 -3.17 12.72 8.19
C ASN A 143 -3.69 14.11 8.59
N PRO A 144 -4.15 14.93 7.63
CA PRO A 144 -4.54 16.32 7.86
C PRO A 144 -5.76 16.45 8.79
N GLY A 145 -6.56 15.41 8.91
CA GLY A 145 -7.71 15.37 9.83
C GLY A 145 -7.35 15.06 11.27
N GLY A 146 -6.11 14.66 11.55
CA GLY A 146 -5.70 14.24 12.90
C GLY A 146 -6.45 13.02 13.40
N PHE A 147 -7.01 12.19 12.51
CA PHE A 147 -7.77 11.00 12.90
C PHE A 147 -6.88 9.96 13.56
N ARG A 148 -7.50 9.10 14.37
CA ARG A 148 -6.88 7.85 14.78
C ARG A 148 -6.54 7.02 13.55
N ILE A 149 -5.32 6.48 13.51
CA ILE A 149 -4.83 5.65 12.40
C ILE A 149 -4.24 4.34 12.91
N ASN A 150 -4.41 3.31 12.10
CA ASN A 150 -3.74 2.02 12.27
C ASN A 150 -2.80 1.82 11.08
N ALA A 151 -1.72 1.06 11.28
CA ALA A 151 -0.81 0.65 10.22
C ALA A 151 -0.74 -0.87 10.12
N ARG A 152 -0.55 -1.40 8.92
CA ARG A 152 -0.31 -2.82 8.73
C ARG A 152 0.55 -3.12 7.50
N LEU A 153 1.25 -4.24 7.56
CA LEU A 153 1.92 -4.87 6.43
C LEU A 153 1.07 -6.07 6.03
N GLU A 154 0.58 -6.09 4.79
CA GLU A 154 -0.21 -7.19 4.23
C GLU A 154 0.63 -7.97 3.22
N PHE A 155 0.66 -9.30 3.32
CA PHE A 155 1.44 -10.17 2.44
C PHE A 155 0.90 -11.60 2.46
N ALA A 156 0.86 -12.24 1.30
CA ALA A 156 0.51 -13.65 1.13
C ALA A 156 -0.70 -14.11 1.99
N GLY A 157 -1.79 -13.30 2.01
CA GLY A 157 -3.03 -13.60 2.74
C GLY A 157 -2.97 -13.43 4.26
N THR A 158 -1.91 -12.80 4.80
CA THR A 158 -1.77 -12.50 6.23
C THR A 158 -1.33 -11.05 6.43
N ASN A 159 -1.23 -10.60 7.69
CA ASN A 159 -0.78 -9.25 8.00
C ASN A 159 -0.06 -9.16 9.36
N ILE A 160 0.70 -8.07 9.51
CA ILE A 160 1.27 -7.58 10.77
C ILE A 160 0.63 -6.24 11.05
N LYS A 161 -0.18 -6.12 12.12
CA LYS A 161 -0.97 -4.92 12.42
C LYS A 161 -0.41 -4.15 13.61
N ARG A 162 -0.58 -2.82 13.57
CA ARG A 162 -0.33 -1.89 14.68
C ARG A 162 -1.51 -0.93 14.77
N ASP A 163 -2.14 -0.92 15.93
CA ASP A 163 -3.31 -0.07 16.20
C ASP A 163 -2.89 1.23 16.87
N ASN A 164 -3.64 2.31 16.59
CA ASN A 164 -3.49 3.61 17.23
C ASN A 164 -2.05 4.14 17.20
N ILE A 165 -1.44 4.15 16.02
CA ILE A 165 -0.09 4.68 15.86
C ILE A 165 -0.07 6.21 16.02
N SER A 166 1.07 6.75 16.46
CA SER A 166 1.25 8.20 16.64
C SER A 166 1.16 8.95 15.31
N ASN A 167 0.46 10.09 15.31
CA ASN A 167 0.30 10.93 14.11
C ASN A 167 1.52 11.83 13.90
N THR A 168 2.67 11.23 13.58
CA THR A 168 3.96 11.90 13.37
C THR A 168 4.35 12.02 11.88
N GLY A 169 3.47 11.60 10.96
CA GLY A 169 3.74 11.60 9.52
C GLY A 169 4.51 10.38 9.03
N SER A 170 4.99 9.51 9.92
CA SER A 170 5.61 8.23 9.57
C SER A 170 5.45 7.20 10.68
N TYR A 171 5.50 5.92 10.29
CA TYR A 171 5.53 4.80 11.22
C TYR A 171 6.52 3.73 10.77
N THR A 172 7.45 3.37 11.65
CA THR A 172 8.42 2.29 11.43
C THR A 172 7.96 1.03 12.14
N PHE A 173 7.82 -0.06 11.40
CA PHE A 173 7.52 -1.37 11.95
C PHE A 173 8.78 -1.97 12.58
N ASN A 174 8.94 -1.85 13.89
CA ASN A 174 9.96 -2.61 14.62
C ASN A 174 9.53 -4.08 14.64
N LEU A 175 10.00 -4.84 13.66
CA LEU A 175 9.64 -6.24 13.47
C LEU A 175 10.32 -7.10 14.53
N THR A 176 9.53 -7.94 15.21
CA THR A 176 10.04 -8.99 16.09
C THR A 176 10.62 -10.16 15.29
N ASP A 177 11.42 -11.03 15.92
CA ASP A 177 11.96 -12.22 15.27
C ASP A 177 10.86 -13.15 14.76
N ALA A 178 9.74 -13.26 15.49
CA ALA A 178 8.58 -14.05 15.07
C ALA A 178 7.92 -13.47 13.81
N GLU A 179 7.81 -12.14 13.70
CA GLU A 179 7.25 -11.47 12.53
C GLU A 179 8.19 -11.57 11.32
N ARG A 180 9.50 -11.44 11.53
CA ARG A 180 10.51 -11.69 10.48
C ARG A 180 10.46 -13.13 9.99
N LYS A 181 10.34 -14.09 10.92
CA LYS A 181 10.15 -15.51 10.59
C LYS A 181 8.89 -15.73 9.77
N LEU A 182 7.76 -15.11 10.14
CA LEU A 182 6.50 -15.19 9.40
C LEU A 182 6.66 -14.64 7.96
N LEU A 183 7.29 -13.47 7.79
CA LEU A 183 7.59 -12.89 6.47
C LEU A 183 8.39 -13.87 5.60
N ARG A 184 9.45 -14.47 6.16
CA ARG A 184 10.31 -15.44 5.46
C ARG A 184 9.56 -16.71 5.09
N GLN A 185 8.72 -17.24 5.98
CA GLN A 185 7.92 -18.45 5.72
C GLN A 185 6.90 -18.23 4.59
N LYS A 186 6.36 -17.02 4.47
CA LYS A 186 5.39 -16.68 3.43
C LYS A 186 6.04 -16.31 2.09
N CYS A 187 7.33 -15.99 2.09
CA CYS A 187 8.10 -15.70 0.89
C CYS A 187 8.59 -17.00 0.24
N THR A 188 7.93 -17.43 -0.81
CA THR A 188 8.26 -18.69 -1.53
C THR A 188 9.45 -18.56 -2.49
N GLY A 189 9.79 -17.34 -2.91
CA GLY A 189 10.94 -17.01 -3.76
C GLY A 189 12.01 -16.22 -2.99
N SER A 190 12.89 -15.57 -3.73
CA SER A 190 13.89 -14.63 -3.17
C SER A 190 13.27 -13.30 -2.75
N SER A 191 12.05 -13.01 -3.19
CA SER A 191 11.30 -11.79 -2.89
C SER A 191 9.79 -12.02 -2.92
N MET A 192 9.05 -11.10 -2.31
CA MET A 192 7.58 -11.05 -2.40
C MET A 192 7.09 -9.59 -2.30
N THR A 193 5.87 -9.35 -2.77
CA THR A 193 5.18 -8.08 -2.56
C THR A 193 4.64 -8.00 -1.14
N VAL A 194 4.89 -6.86 -0.49
CA VAL A 194 4.34 -6.48 0.82
C VAL A 194 3.64 -5.15 0.66
N ARG A 195 2.36 -5.12 1.03
CA ARG A 195 1.53 -3.92 1.00
C ARG A 195 1.64 -3.20 2.34
N GLY A 196 2.10 -1.94 2.31
CA GLY A 196 2.06 -1.04 3.46
C GLY A 196 0.76 -0.26 3.48
N VAL A 197 -0.02 -0.38 4.53
CA VAL A 197 -1.37 0.21 4.65
C VAL A 197 -1.43 1.17 5.81
N ILE A 198 -2.05 2.32 5.60
CA ILE A 198 -2.56 3.23 6.64
C ILE A 198 -4.07 3.21 6.59
N ALA A 199 -4.70 2.86 7.70
CA ALA A 199 -6.14 2.85 7.87
C ALA A 199 -6.59 4.01 8.76
N THR A 200 -7.57 4.78 8.32
CA THR A 200 -8.16 5.90 9.05
C THR A 200 -9.39 5.45 9.83
N CYS A 201 -9.45 5.78 11.11
CA CYS A 201 -10.58 5.52 12.00
C CYS A 201 -11.29 6.83 12.32
N ILE A 202 -12.46 7.08 11.73
CA ILE A 202 -13.24 8.30 11.94
C ILE A 202 -14.26 8.06 13.07
N GLY A 203 -14.08 8.79 14.18
CA GLY A 203 -15.01 8.74 15.31
C GLY A 203 -14.94 7.49 16.18
N GLY A 204 -13.84 6.69 16.12
CA GLY A 204 -13.71 5.50 16.95
C GLY A 204 -12.51 4.62 16.64
N THR A 205 -12.69 3.30 16.78
CA THR A 205 -11.65 2.28 16.49
C THR A 205 -11.85 1.55 15.17
N THR A 206 -13.02 1.69 14.56
CA THR A 206 -13.37 1.06 13.27
C THR A 206 -12.62 1.73 12.14
N GLU A 207 -11.94 0.94 11.32
CA GLU A 207 -11.27 1.41 10.12
C GLU A 207 -12.31 1.73 9.04
N ASN A 208 -12.35 2.98 8.57
CA ASN A 208 -13.32 3.48 7.60
C ASN A 208 -12.73 3.63 6.20
N TYR A 209 -11.46 4.01 6.11
CA TYR A 209 -10.74 4.26 4.85
C TYR A 209 -9.35 3.71 4.92
N TRP A 210 -8.82 3.27 3.74
CA TRP A 210 -7.49 2.70 3.61
C TRP A 210 -6.74 3.37 2.46
N SER A 211 -5.47 3.68 2.72
CA SER A 211 -4.51 4.08 1.72
C SER A 211 -3.32 3.14 1.79
N TYR A 212 -2.76 2.74 0.65
CA TYR A 212 -1.69 1.75 0.62
C TYR A 212 -0.75 1.91 -0.58
N TRP A 213 0.46 1.39 -0.42
CA TRP A 213 1.41 1.18 -1.50
C TRP A 213 1.97 -0.23 -1.41
N ASP A 214 2.22 -0.83 -2.57
CA ASP A 214 2.89 -2.12 -2.71
C ASP A 214 4.39 -1.92 -2.92
N ARG A 215 5.22 -2.72 -2.21
CA ARG A 215 6.68 -2.71 -2.32
C ARG A 215 7.24 -4.11 -2.25
N THR A 216 8.48 -4.26 -2.71
CA THR A 216 9.17 -5.54 -2.70
C THR A 216 9.93 -5.73 -1.40
N MET A 217 9.68 -6.86 -0.73
CA MET A 217 10.54 -7.38 0.32
C MET A 217 11.44 -8.47 -0.26
N THR A 218 12.76 -8.39 -0.01
CA THR A 218 13.75 -9.37 -0.46
C THR A 218 14.32 -10.16 0.71
N ILE A 219 14.66 -11.43 0.47
CA ILE A 219 15.42 -12.25 1.42
C ILE A 219 16.91 -12.05 1.14
N VAL A 220 17.65 -11.55 2.13
CA VAL A 220 19.10 -11.39 2.04
C VAL A 220 19.82 -12.51 2.81
N ASN A 221 21.07 -12.82 2.41
CA ASN A 221 21.90 -13.85 3.05
C ASN A 221 21.22 -15.22 3.16
N GLY A 222 20.36 -15.53 2.17
CA GLY A 222 19.55 -16.75 2.13
C GLY A 222 20.27 -17.98 1.61
N ASN A 223 21.50 -17.87 1.08
CA ASN A 223 22.24 -19.01 0.54
C ASN A 223 22.44 -20.11 1.60
N PRO A 224 22.21 -21.39 1.25
CA PRO A 224 22.48 -22.47 2.16
C PRO A 224 23.96 -22.55 2.55
N THR A 225 24.26 -23.20 3.68
CA THR A 225 25.65 -23.58 4.00
C THR A 225 25.93 -24.95 3.40
N PHE A 226 27.08 -25.10 2.77
CA PHE A 226 27.55 -26.37 2.25
C PHE A 226 29.07 -26.27 2.14
N ASP A 227 29.81 -27.24 2.69
CA ASP A 227 31.25 -27.09 2.85
C ASP A 227 32.05 -28.24 2.21
N ASN A 228 31.42 -29.43 2.03
CA ASN A 228 32.16 -30.60 1.60
C ASN A 228 31.30 -31.67 0.93
N PHE A 229 31.94 -32.53 0.12
CA PHE A 229 31.38 -33.72 -0.49
C PHE A 229 32.51 -34.71 -0.80
N ASN A 230 32.21 -36.00 -1.07
CA ASN A 230 33.16 -36.99 -1.56
C ASN A 230 32.94 -37.24 -3.04
N PHE A 231 33.99 -37.60 -3.78
CA PHE A 231 33.87 -38.07 -5.14
C PHE A 231 34.84 -39.20 -5.41
N ALA A 232 34.50 -40.05 -6.39
CA ALA A 232 35.37 -41.08 -6.92
C ALA A 232 34.99 -41.41 -8.37
N ASP A 233 35.95 -41.71 -9.22
CA ASP A 233 35.70 -42.33 -10.50
C ASP A 233 35.16 -43.74 -10.27
N SER A 234 34.02 -44.06 -10.84
CA SER A 234 33.34 -45.35 -10.76
C SER A 234 33.56 -46.21 -11.99
N ASN A 235 34.25 -45.75 -13.02
CA ASN A 235 34.61 -46.52 -14.18
C ASN A 235 35.86 -47.37 -13.91
N THR A 236 35.70 -48.67 -13.78
CA THR A 236 36.77 -49.63 -13.44
C THR A 236 37.94 -49.58 -14.38
N LYS A 237 37.73 -49.28 -15.68
CA LYS A 237 38.79 -49.20 -16.71
C LYS A 237 39.67 -47.98 -16.48
N THR A 238 39.08 -46.80 -16.24
CA THR A 238 39.83 -45.58 -15.96
C THR A 238 40.55 -45.65 -14.63
N VAL A 239 39.93 -46.24 -13.60
CA VAL A 239 40.55 -46.46 -12.31
C VAL A 239 41.73 -47.42 -12.40
N ALA A 240 41.62 -48.50 -13.20
CA ALA A 240 42.72 -49.41 -13.44
C ALA A 240 43.88 -48.74 -14.18
N LEU A 241 43.57 -47.88 -15.16
CA LEU A 241 44.56 -47.09 -15.93
C LEU A 241 45.34 -46.09 -15.04
N THR A 242 44.64 -45.40 -14.12
CA THR A 242 45.23 -44.35 -13.29
C THR A 242 45.80 -44.86 -11.97
N GLY A 243 45.42 -46.08 -11.57
CA GLY A 243 45.74 -46.62 -10.25
C GLY A 243 45.10 -45.87 -9.10
N ASN A 244 44.15 -44.94 -9.36
CA ASN A 244 43.57 -44.03 -8.39
C ASN A 244 42.15 -43.63 -8.80
N ASN A 245 41.20 -43.77 -7.90
CA ASN A 245 39.80 -43.41 -8.13
C ASN A 245 39.49 -41.90 -7.94
N THR A 246 40.46 -41.10 -7.57
CA THR A 246 40.30 -39.64 -7.51
C THR A 246 40.94 -38.91 -8.70
N SER A 247 41.44 -39.64 -9.68
CA SER A 247 41.91 -39.14 -10.97
C SER A 247 40.81 -39.16 -12.02
N ILE A 248 40.84 -38.28 -12.98
CA ILE A 248 39.84 -38.20 -14.08
C ILE A 248 40.56 -38.38 -15.40
N VAL A 249 40.09 -39.29 -16.24
CA VAL A 249 40.43 -39.46 -17.63
C VAL A 249 39.39 -38.74 -18.48
N LYS A 250 39.78 -37.69 -19.19
CA LYS A 250 38.90 -36.83 -19.97
C LYS A 250 37.99 -37.58 -20.93
N GLY A 251 36.64 -37.41 -20.74
CA GLY A 251 35.63 -38.02 -21.59
C GLY A 251 35.37 -39.50 -21.36
N TYR A 252 36.05 -40.13 -20.36
CA TYR A 252 35.90 -41.59 -20.07
C TYR A 252 35.55 -41.84 -18.60
N SER A 253 35.98 -40.98 -17.65
CA SER A 253 35.68 -41.18 -16.25
C SER A 253 34.20 -40.92 -15.94
N ASN A 254 33.62 -41.79 -15.11
CA ASN A 254 32.28 -41.66 -14.55
C ASN A 254 32.38 -41.26 -13.09
N VAL A 255 32.30 -39.94 -12.83
CA VAL A 255 32.54 -39.40 -11.50
C VAL A 255 31.29 -39.50 -10.65
N LYS A 256 31.31 -40.41 -9.66
CA LYS A 256 30.30 -40.53 -8.62
C LYS A 256 30.60 -39.55 -7.50
N VAL A 257 29.67 -38.60 -7.29
CA VAL A 257 29.68 -37.70 -6.14
C VAL A 257 28.78 -38.27 -5.05
N THR A 258 29.28 -38.28 -3.81
CA THR A 258 28.54 -38.72 -2.63
C THR A 258 28.54 -37.59 -1.60
N ILE A 259 27.35 -37.26 -1.10
CA ILE A 259 27.17 -36.33 0.01
C ILE A 259 26.70 -37.13 1.22
N PRO A 260 27.61 -37.45 2.13
CA PRO A 260 27.31 -38.20 3.37
C PRO A 260 26.30 -37.42 4.23
N LYS A 261 25.51 -38.12 5.02
CA LYS A 261 24.58 -37.53 5.98
C LYS A 261 25.26 -36.51 6.90
N SER A 262 26.52 -36.71 7.26
CA SER A 262 27.31 -35.80 8.08
C SER A 262 27.82 -34.52 7.37
N MET A 263 27.75 -34.48 6.03
CA MET A 263 28.24 -33.34 5.21
C MET A 263 27.11 -32.61 4.52
N LYS A 264 25.87 -32.79 4.92
CA LYS A 264 24.73 -32.17 4.25
C LYS A 264 24.71 -30.67 4.41
N ALA A 265 24.22 -30.02 3.35
CA ALA A 265 23.90 -28.60 3.39
C ALA A 265 22.80 -28.29 4.40
N THR A 266 22.84 -27.06 4.95
CA THR A 266 21.81 -26.54 5.83
C THR A 266 21.14 -25.34 5.14
N ALA A 267 19.83 -25.34 5.05
CA ALA A 267 19.05 -24.21 4.53
C ALA A 267 19.05 -23.06 5.54
N LYS A 268 18.86 -21.84 5.04
CA LYS A 268 18.75 -20.62 5.84
C LYS A 268 17.44 -19.89 5.60
N LYS A 269 17.11 -18.96 6.49
CA LYS A 269 15.97 -18.02 6.32
C LYS A 269 14.64 -18.74 6.03
N GLU A 270 14.37 -19.83 6.77
CA GLU A 270 13.15 -20.64 6.65
C GLU A 270 12.91 -21.27 5.26
N SER A 271 13.97 -21.39 4.43
CA SER A 271 13.93 -22.24 3.23
C SER A 271 14.17 -23.71 3.58
N SER A 272 14.01 -24.59 2.62
CA SER A 272 14.37 -26.02 2.74
C SER A 272 15.33 -26.40 1.63
N LEU A 273 16.20 -27.40 1.87
CA LEU A 273 17.05 -27.95 0.80
C LEU A 273 16.17 -28.67 -0.24
N SER A 274 16.43 -28.42 -1.51
CA SER A 274 15.75 -29.04 -2.64
C SER A 274 16.59 -30.15 -3.26
N LYS A 275 17.81 -29.83 -3.69
CA LYS A 275 18.69 -30.75 -4.41
C LYS A 275 20.15 -30.31 -4.35
N TYR A 276 21.02 -31.23 -4.77
CA TYR A 276 22.38 -30.87 -5.19
C TYR A 276 22.50 -31.01 -6.69
N ARG A 277 23.22 -30.08 -7.35
CA ARG A 277 23.55 -30.17 -8.75
C ARG A 277 25.06 -30.38 -8.90
N VAL A 278 25.44 -31.44 -9.59
CA VAL A 278 26.86 -31.76 -9.91
C VAL A 278 27.12 -31.33 -11.35
N SER A 279 28.23 -30.60 -11.56
CA SER A 279 28.67 -30.15 -12.87
C SER A 279 30.19 -30.37 -13.00
N ILE A 280 30.65 -30.98 -14.09
CA ILE A 280 32.05 -31.29 -14.35
C ILE A 280 32.32 -30.94 -15.81
N GLY A 281 32.97 -29.79 -16.06
CA GLY A 281 33.22 -29.28 -17.40
C GLY A 281 31.97 -29.11 -18.21
N THR A 282 31.96 -29.66 -19.41
CA THR A 282 30.82 -29.63 -20.35
C THR A 282 29.94 -30.89 -20.30
N ALA A 283 30.31 -31.89 -19.46
CA ALA A 283 29.49 -33.08 -19.26
C ALA A 283 28.10 -32.73 -18.74
N ILE A 284 27.09 -33.56 -19.07
CA ILE A 284 25.70 -33.32 -18.67
C ILE A 284 25.60 -33.25 -17.16
N PRO A 285 25.14 -32.15 -16.57
CA PRO A 285 24.99 -32.01 -15.13
C PRO A 285 23.97 -32.99 -14.55
N VAL A 286 24.17 -33.44 -13.33
CA VAL A 286 23.29 -34.37 -12.62
C VAL A 286 22.70 -33.71 -11.40
N ASP A 287 21.36 -33.77 -11.27
CA ASP A 287 20.63 -33.35 -10.08
C ASP A 287 20.46 -34.54 -9.14
N ILE A 288 20.83 -34.35 -7.87
CA ILE A 288 20.70 -35.33 -6.78
C ILE A 288 19.63 -34.79 -5.83
N THR A 289 18.51 -35.52 -5.69
CA THR A 289 17.45 -35.14 -4.75
C THR A 289 17.98 -35.12 -3.31
N TYR A 290 17.65 -34.04 -2.59
CA TYR A 290 18.02 -33.95 -1.17
C TYR A 290 17.28 -34.98 -0.32
N SER A 291 17.96 -35.53 0.66
CA SER A 291 17.37 -36.35 1.72
C SER A 291 18.07 -36.06 3.05
N SER A 292 17.32 -35.91 4.13
CA SER A 292 17.84 -35.54 5.45
C SER A 292 18.45 -36.74 6.21
N ASP A 293 18.06 -37.94 5.90
CA ASP A 293 18.24 -39.14 6.74
C ASP A 293 19.27 -40.15 6.22
N LYS A 294 19.70 -40.02 4.96
CA LYS A 294 20.63 -40.95 4.31
C LYS A 294 21.66 -40.22 3.44
N ASP A 295 22.77 -40.88 3.14
CA ASP A 295 23.70 -40.43 2.11
C ASP A 295 23.00 -40.33 0.77
N VAL A 296 23.35 -39.30 -0.03
CA VAL A 296 22.83 -39.13 -1.40
C VAL A 296 24.00 -39.09 -2.39
N ASN A 297 23.78 -39.63 -3.57
CA ASN A 297 24.81 -39.68 -4.59
C ASN A 297 24.25 -39.52 -6.01
N GLY A 298 25.11 -39.14 -6.93
CA GLY A 298 24.83 -39.07 -8.36
C GLY A 298 26.14 -39.23 -9.16
N THR A 299 26.04 -39.67 -10.40
CA THR A 299 27.20 -39.96 -11.25
C THR A 299 27.12 -39.08 -12.52
N VAL A 300 28.15 -38.28 -12.74
CA VAL A 300 28.37 -37.55 -14.00
C VAL A 300 29.20 -38.45 -14.89
N ASN A 301 28.66 -38.87 -16.02
CA ASN A 301 29.35 -39.68 -17.02
C ASN A 301 30.21 -38.81 -17.95
N ASN A 302 31.30 -39.40 -18.44
CA ASN A 302 32.18 -38.77 -19.43
C ASN A 302 32.70 -37.39 -18.97
N ALA A 303 33.17 -37.33 -17.72
CA ALA A 303 33.73 -36.12 -17.14
C ALA A 303 34.90 -35.60 -17.97
N ASP A 304 34.91 -34.29 -18.26
CA ASP A 304 35.89 -33.66 -19.12
C ASP A 304 36.63 -32.47 -18.51
N SER A 305 36.57 -32.37 -17.15
CA SER A 305 37.28 -31.35 -16.37
C SER A 305 37.85 -31.98 -15.09
N SER A 306 38.98 -31.42 -14.63
CA SER A 306 39.55 -31.74 -13.30
C SER A 306 38.74 -31.17 -12.15
N THR A 307 37.89 -30.18 -12.40
CA THR A 307 37.12 -29.49 -11.37
C THR A 307 35.70 -30.09 -11.25
N ILE A 308 35.39 -30.59 -10.09
CA ILE A 308 34.09 -31.12 -9.71
C ILE A 308 33.34 -30.04 -8.94
N ASN A 309 32.28 -29.50 -9.50
CA ASN A 309 31.43 -28.48 -8.91
C ASN A 309 30.15 -29.08 -8.35
N VAL A 310 29.83 -28.82 -7.09
CA VAL A 310 28.57 -29.23 -6.46
C VAL A 310 27.88 -28.02 -5.88
N TYR A 311 26.64 -27.79 -6.33
CA TYR A 311 25.78 -26.72 -5.85
C TYR A 311 24.73 -27.32 -4.92
N ALA A 312 24.68 -26.87 -3.66
CA ALA A 312 23.53 -27.11 -2.79
C ALA A 312 22.46 -26.06 -3.12
N ILE A 313 21.25 -26.48 -3.46
CA ILE A 313 20.16 -25.61 -3.93
C ILE A 313 18.96 -25.74 -3.01
N ASP A 314 18.45 -24.62 -2.53
CA ASP A 314 17.27 -24.55 -1.66
C ASP A 314 15.95 -24.41 -2.44
N SER A 315 14.82 -24.40 -1.71
CA SER A 315 13.47 -24.24 -2.29
C SER A 315 13.20 -22.88 -2.93
N ARG A 316 14.04 -21.89 -2.69
CA ARG A 316 13.98 -20.55 -3.30
C ARG A 316 14.99 -20.38 -4.45
N ASN A 317 15.66 -21.47 -4.87
CA ASN A 317 16.76 -21.48 -5.84
C ASN A 317 18.03 -20.71 -5.41
N ASN A 318 18.18 -20.38 -4.12
CA ASN A 318 19.48 -19.94 -3.63
C ASN A 318 20.46 -21.10 -3.66
N SER A 319 21.73 -20.82 -3.95
CA SER A 319 22.71 -21.88 -4.10
C SER A 319 24.05 -21.56 -3.40
N LYS A 320 24.72 -22.62 -3.00
CA LYS A 320 26.11 -22.58 -2.49
C LYS A 320 26.95 -23.57 -3.29
N LEU A 321 27.97 -23.06 -3.94
CA LEU A 321 28.97 -23.86 -4.66
C LEU A 321 30.08 -24.32 -3.71
N VAL A 322 30.45 -25.58 -3.84
CA VAL A 322 31.70 -26.16 -3.37
C VAL A 322 32.38 -26.87 -4.53
N SER A 323 33.69 -26.63 -4.70
CA SER A 323 34.48 -27.24 -5.76
C SER A 323 35.61 -28.10 -5.19
N LYS A 324 35.91 -29.22 -5.85
CA LYS A 324 37.08 -30.05 -5.58
C LYS A 324 37.85 -30.30 -6.86
N GLN A 325 39.14 -30.55 -6.73
CA GLN A 325 39.99 -30.93 -7.85
C GLN A 325 40.28 -32.43 -7.83
N ALA A 326 40.28 -33.02 -9.00
CA ALA A 326 40.80 -34.37 -9.20
C ALA A 326 42.29 -34.40 -8.86
N THR A 327 42.78 -35.53 -8.34
CA THR A 327 44.21 -35.71 -8.05
C THR A 327 45.05 -35.60 -9.31
N ASN A 328 44.61 -36.16 -10.42
CA ASN A 328 45.21 -36.04 -11.76
C ASN A 328 44.09 -35.86 -12.79
N PHE A 329 44.40 -35.13 -13.85
CA PHE A 329 43.53 -35.00 -15.02
C PHE A 329 44.32 -35.40 -16.27
N ILE A 330 43.91 -36.51 -16.93
CA ILE A 330 44.61 -37.12 -18.04
C ILE A 330 43.80 -36.85 -19.31
N SER A 331 44.39 -36.14 -20.27
CA SER A 331 43.82 -35.95 -21.61
C SER A 331 44.39 -36.94 -22.61
N TYR A 332 43.61 -37.28 -23.64
CA TYR A 332 44.03 -38.29 -24.66
C TYR A 332 45.28 -37.90 -25.43
N SER A 333 45.59 -36.62 -25.57
CA SER A 333 46.81 -36.13 -26.22
C SER A 333 48.10 -36.55 -25.44
N ASP A 334 47.96 -36.96 -24.15
CA ASP A 334 49.09 -37.35 -23.33
C ASP A 334 49.37 -38.85 -23.38
N VAL A 335 48.49 -39.64 -24.04
CA VAL A 335 48.57 -41.10 -24.10
C VAL A 335 49.15 -41.58 -25.45
N GLU A 336 49.19 -40.74 -26.47
CA GLU A 336 49.75 -41.08 -27.79
C GLU A 336 51.27 -40.78 -27.93
N LYS A 337 51.93 -40.49 -26.84
CA LYS A 337 53.38 -40.39 -26.76
C LYS A 337 53.93 -41.53 -25.87
#